data_1dd3163fd5ef4d263d7577e63143a7cd
#
_entry.id   1dd3163fd5ef4d263d7577e63143a7cd
#
_cell.length_a   1.000
_cell.length_b   1.000
_cell.length_c   1.000
_cell.angle_alpha   90.00
_cell.angle_beta   90.00
_cell.angle_gamma   90.00
#
_symmetry.space_group_name_H-M   'P 1'
#
loop_
_entity.id
_entity.type
_entity.pdbx_description
1 polymer ?
#
loop_
_entity_poly.entity_id
_entity_poly.type
_entity_poly.pdbx_seq_one_letter_code
_entity_poly.pdbx_strand_id
1 'polypeptide(L)'
;MSRYNDISIKKLVEGINEKYLLPDIQRPFVWGNNRNEFEEKVCSLFDSILRNYPIGTLLFWRVDKKRMDEDNLNPLKFLDISNKDKNDEFKQISSEKDYILVLDGQQRMTIFNLVFNGVFEDTFRKKLRKRNLYFNLLKNTNELNEDEENLHEFKFFEEANGEYFNEDKKVWFRVKDILNIKSIFSKPKEIIKKFNLEEYSEEIIGTNLESLKNSINDEN
;
A
#
# COMPACT_ATOMS: atom_id res chain seq x y z
N MET A 1 -9.47 21.30 -21.00
CA MET A 1 -9.60 21.51 -19.56
C MET A 1 -9.15 20.24 -18.87
N SER A 2 -8.05 20.29 -18.14
CA SER A 2 -7.65 19.20 -17.25
C SER A 2 -8.69 19.12 -16.13
N ARG A 3 -9.38 17.99 -15.99
CA ARG A 3 -10.29 17.78 -14.87
C ARG A 3 -9.53 16.93 -13.83
N TYR A 4 -9.33 17.50 -12.66
CA TYR A 4 -8.96 16.71 -11.50
C TYR A 4 -10.21 15.92 -11.09
N ASN A 5 -10.04 14.64 -10.83
CA ASN A 5 -11.06 13.78 -10.26
C ASN A 5 -10.46 13.11 -9.05
N ASP A 6 -11.19 13.10 -7.97
CA ASP A 6 -10.80 12.37 -6.79
C ASP A 6 -11.04 10.87 -7.00
N ILE A 7 -10.13 10.05 -6.51
CA ILE A 7 -10.22 8.60 -6.59
C ILE A 7 -9.62 7.98 -5.34
N SER A 8 -10.36 7.08 -4.70
CA SER A 8 -9.86 6.38 -3.53
C SER A 8 -8.71 5.41 -3.87
N ILE A 9 -7.83 5.17 -2.90
CA ILE A 9 -6.75 4.18 -3.05
C ILE A 9 -7.32 2.80 -3.37
N LYS A 10 -8.44 2.42 -2.75
CA LYS A 10 -9.14 1.17 -3.05
C LYS A 10 -9.48 1.03 -4.54
N LYS A 11 -10.13 2.04 -5.13
CA LYS A 11 -10.49 2.02 -6.56
C LYS A 11 -9.26 1.98 -7.48
N LEU A 12 -8.17 2.66 -7.08
CA LEU A 12 -6.90 2.55 -7.80
C LEU A 12 -6.37 1.12 -7.77
N VAL A 13 -6.29 0.53 -6.58
CA VAL A 13 -5.76 -0.83 -6.36
C VAL A 13 -6.58 -1.89 -7.11
N GLU A 14 -7.92 -1.78 -7.10
CA GLU A 14 -8.81 -2.66 -7.85
C GLU A 14 -8.59 -2.59 -9.37
N GLY A 15 -8.13 -1.44 -9.88
CA GLY A 15 -7.88 -1.25 -11.31
C GLY A 15 -6.44 -1.52 -11.76
N ILE A 16 -5.49 -1.71 -10.84
CA ILE A 16 -4.08 -1.97 -11.20
C ILE A 16 -3.97 -3.31 -11.92
N ASN A 17 -3.19 -3.34 -12.99
CA ASN A 17 -2.96 -4.51 -13.86
C ASN A 17 -4.18 -4.98 -14.67
N GLU A 18 -5.37 -4.39 -14.42
CA GLU A 18 -6.58 -4.65 -15.19
C GLU A 18 -6.93 -3.47 -16.10
N LYS A 19 -6.91 -2.28 -15.56
CA LYS A 19 -7.27 -1.01 -16.21
C LYS A 19 -6.08 -0.06 -16.28
N TYR A 20 -5.31 0.02 -15.21
CA TYR A 20 -4.12 0.87 -15.10
C TYR A 20 -2.87 0.06 -15.37
N LEU A 21 -2.07 0.53 -16.30
CA LEU A 21 -0.81 -0.09 -16.74
C LEU A 21 0.29 0.96 -16.79
N LEU A 22 1.51 0.49 -16.87
CA LEU A 22 2.69 1.32 -17.08
C LEU A 22 2.98 1.46 -18.57
N PRO A 23 3.41 2.63 -19.06
CA PRO A 23 3.97 2.74 -20.41
C PRO A 23 5.29 1.93 -20.50
N ASP A 24 5.65 1.50 -21.69
CA ASP A 24 6.91 0.78 -21.97
C ASP A 24 8.15 1.66 -21.74
N ILE A 25 8.00 2.98 -21.84
CA ILE A 25 9.04 3.94 -21.50
C ILE A 25 8.90 4.34 -20.02
N GLN A 26 9.53 3.60 -19.13
CA GLN A 26 9.46 3.93 -17.71
C GLN A 26 10.82 3.85 -17.01
N ARG A 27 10.89 4.52 -15.88
CA ARG A 27 12.03 4.41 -14.97
C ARG A 27 11.96 3.11 -14.20
N PRO A 28 13.10 2.49 -13.86
CA PRO A 28 13.14 1.37 -12.93
C PRO A 28 12.42 1.74 -11.61
N PHE A 29 11.92 0.72 -10.92
CA PHE A 29 11.36 0.91 -9.58
C PHE A 29 12.48 1.19 -8.58
N VAL A 30 12.64 2.46 -8.19
CA VAL A 30 13.81 2.98 -7.45
C VAL A 30 13.46 3.53 -6.05
N TRP A 31 12.40 3.06 -5.43
CA TRP A 31 12.09 3.46 -4.06
C TRP A 31 13.10 2.85 -3.06
N GLY A 32 14.05 3.70 -2.60
CA GLY A 32 15.13 3.32 -1.72
C GLY A 32 16.31 2.61 -2.41
N ASN A 33 17.52 2.94 -1.96
CA ASN A 33 18.75 2.33 -2.47
C ASN A 33 19.01 0.95 -1.84
N ASN A 34 18.39 0.71 -0.69
CA ASN A 34 18.47 -0.55 0.04
C ASN A 34 17.13 -0.83 0.74
N ARG A 35 17.02 -2.00 1.37
CA ARG A 35 15.79 -2.45 2.00
C ARG A 35 15.30 -1.50 3.11
N ASN A 36 16.19 -1.04 3.98
CA ASN A 36 15.79 -0.19 5.12
C ASN A 36 15.22 1.14 4.62
N GLU A 37 15.91 1.81 3.72
CA GLU A 37 15.43 3.07 3.11
C GLU A 37 14.09 2.87 2.39
N PHE A 38 13.93 1.73 1.71
CA PHE A 38 12.67 1.38 1.06
C PHE A 38 11.53 1.23 2.07
N GLU A 39 11.74 0.44 3.15
CA GLU A 39 10.74 0.23 4.19
C GLU A 39 10.36 1.55 4.88
N GLU A 40 11.35 2.40 5.22
CA GLU A 40 11.13 3.73 5.80
C GLU A 40 10.25 4.60 4.88
N LYS A 41 10.57 4.68 3.59
CA LYS A 41 9.78 5.46 2.62
C LYS A 41 8.35 4.95 2.48
N VAL A 42 8.13 3.63 2.48
CA VAL A 42 6.78 3.06 2.44
C VAL A 42 6.02 3.39 3.73
N CYS A 43 6.65 3.22 4.89
CA CYS A 43 6.03 3.56 6.17
C CYS A 43 5.65 5.05 6.24
N SER A 44 6.54 5.97 5.82
CA SER A 44 6.27 7.40 5.76
C SER A 44 5.15 7.76 4.77
N LEU A 45 5.05 7.05 3.63
CA LEU A 45 3.94 7.26 2.70
C LEU A 45 2.60 6.92 3.36
N PHE A 46 2.51 5.78 4.07
CA PHE A 46 1.28 5.37 4.73
C PHE A 46 0.94 6.24 5.96
N ASP A 47 1.93 6.72 6.70
CA ASP A 47 1.72 7.74 7.73
C ASP A 47 1.15 9.04 7.12
N SER A 48 1.71 9.51 6.00
CA SER A 48 1.20 10.69 5.30
C SER A 48 -0.25 10.51 4.83
N ILE A 49 -0.61 9.33 4.34
CA ILE A 49 -1.98 8.99 3.95
C ILE A 49 -2.94 9.07 5.14
N LEU A 50 -2.58 8.48 6.29
CA LEU A 50 -3.42 8.54 7.50
C LEU A 50 -3.55 9.95 8.09
N ARG A 51 -2.52 10.79 7.88
CA ARG A 51 -2.54 12.22 8.26
C ARG A 51 -3.27 13.10 7.26
N ASN A 52 -3.82 12.51 6.21
CA ASN A 52 -4.46 13.24 5.11
C ASN A 52 -3.53 14.30 4.46
N TYR A 53 -2.23 13.99 4.41
CA TYR A 53 -1.27 14.84 3.73
C TYR A 53 -1.30 14.60 2.22
N PRO A 54 -1.10 15.64 1.41
CA PRO A 54 -1.02 15.48 -0.03
C PRO A 54 0.14 14.57 -0.42
N ILE A 55 -0.17 13.44 -1.05
CA ILE A 55 0.84 12.50 -1.55
C ILE A 55 1.22 12.77 -3.02
N GLY A 56 0.75 13.89 -3.57
CA GLY A 56 0.94 14.31 -4.96
C GLY A 56 -0.14 13.78 -5.91
N THR A 57 -0.17 14.32 -7.11
CA THR A 57 -1.13 13.96 -8.16
C THR A 57 -0.71 12.71 -8.92
N LEU A 58 -1.69 12.08 -9.60
CA LEU A 58 -1.47 11.03 -10.57
C LEU A 58 -1.82 11.56 -11.96
N LEU A 59 -1.00 11.26 -12.95
CA LEU A 59 -1.28 11.64 -14.35
C LEU A 59 -1.58 10.40 -15.15
N PHE A 60 -2.77 10.38 -15.74
CA PHE A 60 -3.28 9.27 -16.53
C PHE A 60 -3.44 9.63 -17.98
N TRP A 61 -3.09 8.71 -18.88
CA TRP A 61 -3.34 8.79 -20.30
C TRP A 61 -4.25 7.65 -20.74
N ARG A 62 -5.47 7.99 -21.15
CA ARG A 62 -6.40 7.00 -21.70
C ARG A 62 -6.03 6.73 -23.16
N VAL A 63 -5.78 5.47 -23.49
CA VAL A 63 -5.39 5.00 -24.81
C VAL A 63 -6.35 3.90 -25.25
N ASP A 64 -6.99 4.10 -26.39
CA ASP A 64 -7.79 3.05 -27.01
C ASP A 64 -6.90 2.01 -27.72
N LYS A 65 -7.47 0.83 -27.95
CA LYS A 65 -6.75 -0.28 -28.58
C LYS A 65 -6.15 0.11 -29.93
N LYS A 66 -6.92 0.84 -30.77
CA LYS A 66 -6.48 1.24 -32.12
C LYS A 66 -5.19 2.07 -32.05
N ARG A 67 -5.15 3.04 -31.16
CA ARG A 67 -3.97 3.90 -30.97
C ARG A 67 -2.78 3.13 -30.38
N MET A 68 -3.04 2.18 -29.50
CA MET A 68 -1.99 1.31 -28.98
C MET A 68 -1.31 0.51 -30.09
N ASP A 69 -2.10 -0.02 -31.03
CA ASP A 69 -1.60 -0.79 -32.18
C ASP A 69 -0.87 0.12 -33.19
N GLU A 70 -1.42 1.31 -33.48
CA GLU A 70 -0.82 2.28 -34.41
C GLU A 70 0.52 2.83 -33.90
N ASP A 71 0.64 3.13 -32.60
CA ASP A 71 1.83 3.68 -31.97
C ASP A 71 2.80 2.59 -31.47
N ASN A 72 2.50 1.30 -31.67
CA ASN A 72 3.26 0.14 -31.17
C ASN A 72 3.54 0.21 -29.65
N LEU A 73 2.55 0.64 -28.87
CA LEU A 73 2.70 0.73 -27.41
C LEU A 73 2.62 -0.67 -26.79
N ASN A 74 3.59 -1.01 -25.98
CA ASN A 74 3.68 -2.29 -25.29
C ASN A 74 3.61 -2.08 -23.77
N PRO A 75 2.40 -1.95 -23.21
CA PRO A 75 2.26 -1.63 -21.79
C PRO A 75 2.79 -2.72 -20.88
N LEU A 76 3.20 -2.33 -19.70
CA LEU A 76 3.76 -3.19 -18.69
C LEU A 76 2.84 -3.28 -17.48
N LYS A 77 2.81 -4.43 -16.83
CA LYS A 77 2.14 -4.61 -15.55
C LYS A 77 2.96 -3.98 -14.42
N PHE A 78 2.27 -3.45 -13.42
CA PHE A 78 2.87 -3.13 -12.14
C PHE A 78 3.39 -4.39 -11.47
N LEU A 79 4.42 -4.25 -10.64
CA LEU A 79 5.03 -5.37 -9.92
C LEU A 79 4.06 -5.98 -8.91
N ASP A 80 3.91 -7.30 -8.98
CA ASP A 80 3.18 -8.09 -7.99
C ASP A 80 4.13 -8.62 -6.88
N ILE A 81 5.41 -8.68 -7.19
CA ILE A 81 6.48 -9.10 -6.27
C ILE A 81 7.63 -8.12 -6.43
N SER A 82 8.13 -7.60 -5.32
CA SER A 82 9.36 -6.81 -5.28
C SER A 82 10.37 -7.47 -4.35
N ASN A 83 11.60 -7.67 -4.85
CA ASN A 83 12.70 -8.21 -4.08
C ASN A 83 13.93 -7.31 -4.23
N LYS A 84 14.26 -6.57 -3.17
CA LYS A 84 15.37 -5.61 -3.18
C LYS A 84 16.76 -6.25 -3.20
N ASP A 85 16.86 -7.57 -3.05
CA ASP A 85 18.10 -8.34 -3.24
C ASP A 85 18.31 -8.74 -4.72
N LYS A 86 17.31 -8.48 -5.58
CA LYS A 86 17.30 -8.81 -7.02
C LYS A 86 16.72 -7.64 -7.82
N ASN A 87 16.97 -7.62 -9.12
CA ASN A 87 16.32 -6.68 -10.02
C ASN A 87 14.84 -7.06 -10.18
N ASP A 88 13.97 -6.08 -10.00
CA ASP A 88 12.55 -6.22 -10.30
C ASP A 88 12.33 -6.23 -11.81
N GLU A 89 11.54 -7.20 -12.31
CA GLU A 89 11.22 -7.34 -13.73
C GLU A 89 9.75 -7.06 -13.98
N PHE A 90 9.48 -6.12 -14.90
CA PHE A 90 8.14 -5.80 -15.34
C PHE A 90 7.69 -6.73 -16.47
N LYS A 91 6.43 -7.21 -16.39
CA LYS A 91 5.84 -8.07 -17.41
C LYS A 91 5.12 -7.24 -18.45
N GLN A 92 5.54 -7.40 -19.71
CA GLN A 92 4.83 -6.84 -20.87
C GLN A 92 3.53 -7.60 -21.14
N ILE A 93 2.53 -6.90 -21.61
CA ILE A 93 1.25 -7.50 -22.04
C ILE A 93 0.92 -7.07 -23.47
N SER A 94 0.12 -7.89 -24.15
CA SER A 94 -0.45 -7.54 -25.45
C SER A 94 -1.60 -6.53 -25.26
N SER A 95 -1.79 -5.64 -26.26
CA SER A 95 -2.88 -4.69 -26.26
C SER A 95 -4.17 -5.34 -26.75
N GLU A 96 -4.98 -5.84 -25.81
CA GLU A 96 -6.26 -6.51 -26.16
C GLU A 96 -7.49 -5.60 -26.05
N LYS A 97 -7.40 -4.54 -25.28
CA LYS A 97 -8.48 -3.58 -24.96
C LYS A 97 -7.95 -2.18 -24.71
N ASP A 98 -8.84 -1.25 -24.45
CA ASP A 98 -8.46 0.09 -24.01
C ASP A 98 -7.86 0.07 -22.61
N TYR A 99 -6.81 0.84 -22.39
CA TYR A 99 -6.12 0.96 -21.11
C TYR A 99 -5.95 2.41 -20.70
N ILE A 100 -5.59 2.59 -19.44
CA ILE A 100 -5.12 3.85 -18.88
C ILE A 100 -3.66 3.68 -18.50
N LEU A 101 -2.78 4.37 -19.21
CA LEU A 101 -1.36 4.39 -18.91
C LEU A 101 -1.06 5.44 -17.83
N VAL A 102 -0.30 5.04 -16.83
CA VAL A 102 0.10 5.91 -15.72
C VAL A 102 1.39 6.64 -16.12
N LEU A 103 1.29 7.94 -16.38
CA LEU A 103 2.42 8.76 -16.82
C LEU A 103 3.21 9.33 -15.63
N ASP A 104 2.50 9.75 -14.57
CA ASP A 104 3.12 10.18 -13.30
C ASP A 104 2.45 9.50 -12.11
N GLY A 105 3.22 9.33 -11.02
CA GLY A 105 2.80 8.58 -9.84
C GLY A 105 3.02 7.06 -9.94
N GLN A 106 3.72 6.58 -10.95
CA GLN A 106 4.01 5.17 -11.19
C GLN A 106 4.60 4.46 -9.97
N GLN A 107 5.57 5.10 -9.30
CA GLN A 107 6.22 4.54 -8.11
C GLN A 107 5.24 4.36 -6.95
N ARG A 108 4.36 5.33 -6.70
CA ARG A 108 3.32 5.26 -5.65
C ARG A 108 2.30 4.16 -5.98
N MET A 109 1.84 4.08 -7.22
CA MET A 109 0.94 3.01 -7.64
C MET A 109 1.59 1.63 -7.56
N THR A 110 2.90 1.51 -7.84
CA THR A 110 3.64 0.27 -7.62
C THR A 110 3.64 -0.12 -6.14
N ILE A 111 3.87 0.84 -5.23
CA ILE A 111 3.78 0.59 -3.78
C ILE A 111 2.37 0.15 -3.39
N PHE A 112 1.32 0.82 -3.86
CA PHE A 112 -0.05 0.42 -3.58
C PHE A 112 -0.33 -1.00 -4.07
N ASN A 113 0.11 -1.35 -5.29
CA ASN A 113 -0.04 -2.72 -5.77
C ASN A 113 0.70 -3.73 -4.89
N LEU A 114 1.94 -3.47 -4.54
CA LEU A 114 2.75 -4.36 -3.70
C LEU A 114 2.16 -4.52 -2.28
N VAL A 115 1.65 -3.45 -1.68
CA VAL A 115 1.07 -3.51 -0.33
C VAL A 115 -0.27 -4.24 -0.32
N PHE A 116 -1.15 -4.00 -1.31
CA PHE A 116 -2.52 -4.48 -1.27
C PHE A 116 -2.74 -5.78 -2.06
N ASN A 117 -2.14 -5.93 -3.23
CA ASN A 117 -2.32 -7.07 -4.12
C ASN A 117 -1.10 -8.00 -4.17
N GLY A 118 0.07 -7.46 -3.90
CA GLY A 118 1.33 -8.14 -4.06
C GLY A 118 1.99 -8.57 -2.75
N VAL A 119 3.31 -8.73 -2.83
CA VAL A 119 4.15 -9.12 -1.71
C VAL A 119 5.57 -8.55 -1.86
N PHE A 120 6.17 -8.22 -0.75
CA PHE A 120 7.60 -7.93 -0.67
C PHE A 120 8.35 -9.20 -0.30
N GLU A 121 9.47 -9.43 -0.97
CA GLU A 121 10.35 -10.55 -0.68
C GLU A 121 11.72 -10.04 -0.24
N ASP A 122 12.33 -10.72 0.70
CA ASP A 122 13.73 -10.55 1.06
C ASP A 122 14.41 -11.90 1.28
N THR A 123 15.73 -11.89 1.32
CA THR A 123 16.52 -13.08 1.65
C THR A 123 17.18 -12.89 3.00
N PHE A 124 16.82 -13.74 3.96
CA PHE A 124 17.44 -13.77 5.28
C PHE A 124 18.01 -15.15 5.57
N ARG A 125 19.30 -15.24 5.94
CA ARG A 125 20.00 -16.50 6.19
C ARG A 125 19.79 -17.55 5.08
N LYS A 126 19.87 -17.10 3.81
CA LYS A 126 19.64 -17.92 2.60
C LYS A 126 18.20 -18.45 2.43
N LYS A 127 17.23 -17.97 3.21
CA LYS A 127 15.81 -18.30 3.05
C LYS A 127 15.05 -17.09 2.50
N LEU A 128 14.27 -17.32 1.47
CA LEU A 128 13.34 -16.34 0.94
C LEU A 128 12.20 -16.16 1.95
N ARG A 129 11.89 -14.90 2.29
CA ARG A 129 10.78 -14.53 3.16
C ARG A 129 9.83 -13.62 2.43
N LYS A 130 8.55 -13.83 2.61
CA LYS A 130 7.48 -12.94 2.17
C LYS A 130 7.09 -12.02 3.32
N ARG A 131 7.00 -10.74 3.02
CA ARG A 131 6.71 -9.70 4.02
C ARG A 131 5.58 -8.82 3.57
N ASN A 132 4.77 -8.39 4.53
CA ASN A 132 3.68 -7.44 4.34
C ASN A 132 3.89 -6.21 5.24
N LEU A 133 3.22 -5.13 4.89
CA LEU A 133 3.13 -3.93 5.71
C LEU A 133 2.08 -4.15 6.80
N TYR A 134 2.44 -3.81 8.03
CA TYR A 134 1.56 -3.84 9.20
C TYR A 134 1.49 -2.47 9.86
N PHE A 135 0.37 -2.22 10.51
CA PHE A 135 0.05 -1.00 11.22
C PHE A 135 -0.14 -1.30 12.71
N ASN A 136 0.49 -0.52 13.60
CA ASN A 136 0.32 -0.65 15.04
C ASN A 136 -0.99 -0.03 15.49
N LEU A 137 -1.94 -0.86 15.91
CA LEU A 137 -3.27 -0.42 16.35
C LEU A 137 -3.28 0.20 17.75
N LEU A 138 -2.22 0.04 18.54
CA LEU A 138 -2.13 0.58 19.90
C LEU A 138 -1.32 1.89 19.98
N LYS A 139 -0.81 2.41 18.86
CA LYS A 139 -0.14 3.72 18.86
C LYS A 139 -1.18 4.80 19.17
N ASN A 140 -1.03 5.46 20.31
CA ASN A 140 -1.87 6.60 20.68
C ASN A 140 -1.32 7.86 20.01
N THR A 141 -2.06 8.38 19.03
CA THR A 141 -1.67 9.57 18.28
C THR A 141 -1.87 10.88 19.03
N ASN A 142 -2.54 10.85 20.18
CA ASN A 142 -2.72 12.01 21.05
C ASN A 142 -1.53 12.23 22.01
N GLU A 143 -0.67 11.22 22.17
CA GLU A 143 0.53 11.26 23.02
C GLU A 143 1.78 11.42 22.15
N LEU A 144 1.91 12.60 21.50
CA LEU A 144 3.08 12.89 20.68
C LEU A 144 4.29 13.24 21.55
N ASN A 145 5.40 12.53 21.31
CA ASN A 145 6.71 13.06 21.66
C ASN A 145 7.12 14.04 20.54
N GLU A 146 7.56 15.23 20.89
CA GLU A 146 7.97 16.30 19.93
C GLU A 146 9.05 15.83 18.93
N ASP A 147 9.77 14.75 19.24
CA ASP A 147 10.85 14.17 18.43
C ASP A 147 10.38 13.06 17.45
N GLU A 148 9.09 12.69 17.42
CA GLU A 148 8.60 11.64 16.52
C GLU A 148 8.22 12.19 15.15
N GLU A 149 8.98 11.83 14.11
CA GLU A 149 8.71 12.22 12.72
C GLU A 149 7.38 11.66 12.20
N ASN A 150 7.00 10.44 12.62
CA ASN A 150 5.79 9.73 12.18
C ASN A 150 4.76 9.65 13.32
N LEU A 151 3.55 10.10 13.02
CA LEU A 151 2.41 10.04 13.95
C LEU A 151 1.91 8.58 14.12
N HIS A 152 1.86 7.84 13.02
CA HIS A 152 1.41 6.46 12.97
C HIS A 152 2.60 5.53 12.80
N GLU A 153 2.51 4.33 13.37
CA GLU A 153 3.61 3.37 13.31
C GLU A 153 3.29 2.23 12.36
N PHE A 154 4.09 2.14 11.29
CA PHE A 154 4.06 1.06 10.31
C PHE A 154 5.36 0.27 10.33
N LYS A 155 5.30 -1.03 10.04
CA LYS A 155 6.49 -1.89 9.96
C LYS A 155 6.24 -3.09 9.07
N PHE A 156 7.32 -3.61 8.47
CA PHE A 156 7.25 -4.82 7.67
C PHE A 156 7.51 -6.06 8.52
N PHE A 157 6.59 -7.04 8.44
CA PHE A 157 6.72 -8.34 9.10
C PHE A 157 6.48 -9.48 8.13
N GLU A 158 6.83 -10.69 8.53
CA GLU A 158 6.61 -11.90 7.74
C GLU A 158 5.12 -12.17 7.53
N GLU A 159 4.76 -12.64 6.34
CA GLU A 159 3.38 -12.95 5.97
C GLU A 159 2.74 -14.01 6.89
N ALA A 160 3.57 -14.92 7.41
CA ALA A 160 3.14 -15.98 8.32
C ALA A 160 2.49 -15.49 9.62
N ASN A 161 2.68 -14.21 10.01
CA ASN A 161 2.06 -13.63 11.20
C ASN A 161 0.52 -13.46 11.08
N GLY A 162 -0.05 -13.60 9.86
CA GLY A 162 -1.48 -13.54 9.65
C GLY A 162 -2.05 -12.12 9.61
N GLU A 163 -3.40 -12.00 9.82
CA GLU A 163 -4.13 -10.73 9.75
C GLU A 163 -3.68 -9.78 10.86
N TYR A 164 -3.56 -10.27 12.09
CA TYR A 164 -3.07 -9.49 13.23
C TYR A 164 -2.38 -10.38 14.29
N PHE A 165 -1.38 -9.82 14.94
CA PHE A 165 -0.59 -10.48 15.99
C PHE A 165 -0.11 -9.45 17.02
N ASN A 166 0.34 -9.95 18.18
CA ASN A 166 0.89 -9.12 19.26
C ASN A 166 2.40 -9.40 19.39
N GLU A 167 3.20 -8.33 19.41
CA GLU A 167 4.63 -8.35 19.63
C GLU A 167 5.05 -7.07 20.37
N ASP A 168 5.88 -7.18 21.40
CA ASP A 168 6.41 -6.04 22.16
C ASP A 168 5.32 -5.09 22.71
N LYS A 169 4.22 -5.64 23.23
CA LYS A 169 3.04 -4.90 23.71
C LYS A 169 2.35 -4.04 22.64
N LYS A 170 2.57 -4.32 21.37
CA LYS A 170 1.94 -3.69 20.21
C LYS A 170 1.04 -4.69 19.50
N VAL A 171 -0.07 -4.22 18.98
CA VAL A 171 -0.94 -5.02 18.12
C VAL A 171 -0.76 -4.57 16.68
N TRP A 172 -0.24 -5.48 15.89
CA TRP A 172 0.05 -5.26 14.48
C TRP A 172 -1.07 -5.82 13.61
N PHE A 173 -1.66 -4.97 12.78
CA PHE A 173 -2.69 -5.31 11.81
C PHE A 173 -2.12 -5.24 10.39
N ARG A 174 -2.33 -6.29 9.59
CA ARG A 174 -1.84 -6.33 8.21
C ARG A 174 -2.66 -5.40 7.31
N VAL A 175 -1.99 -4.38 6.74
CA VAL A 175 -2.64 -3.26 6.03
C VAL A 175 -3.54 -3.74 4.89
N LYS A 176 -3.13 -4.73 4.09
CA LYS A 176 -3.94 -5.22 2.97
C LYS A 176 -5.31 -5.78 3.37
N ASP A 177 -5.44 -6.28 4.58
CA ASP A 177 -6.70 -6.91 5.04
C ASP A 177 -7.80 -5.89 5.30
N ILE A 178 -7.47 -4.58 5.37
CA ILE A 178 -8.45 -3.51 5.52
C ILE A 178 -9.47 -3.49 4.37
N LEU A 179 -9.05 -3.89 3.16
CA LEU A 179 -9.92 -3.95 1.99
C LEU A 179 -11.07 -4.96 2.17
N ASN A 180 -10.88 -5.98 2.99
CA ASN A 180 -11.82 -7.07 3.22
C ASN A 180 -12.70 -6.85 4.45
N ILE A 181 -12.41 -5.87 5.30
CA ILE A 181 -13.18 -5.59 6.51
C ILE A 181 -14.51 -4.92 6.13
N LYS A 182 -15.60 -5.66 6.26
CA LYS A 182 -16.96 -5.15 6.02
C LYS A 182 -17.40 -4.20 7.12
N SER A 183 -17.15 -4.54 8.39
CA SER A 183 -17.51 -3.73 9.57
C SER A 183 -16.35 -3.67 10.56
N ILE A 184 -16.07 -2.47 11.05
CA ILE A 184 -15.02 -2.24 12.05
C ILE A 184 -15.59 -2.42 13.47
N PHE A 185 -16.89 -2.24 13.70
CA PHE A 185 -17.50 -2.11 15.03
C PHE A 185 -17.20 -3.27 16.00
N SER A 186 -17.10 -4.50 15.51
CA SER A 186 -16.83 -5.66 16.37
C SER A 186 -15.34 -6.00 16.52
N LYS A 187 -14.50 -5.45 15.65
CA LYS A 187 -13.07 -5.79 15.60
C LYS A 187 -12.27 -5.37 16.84
N PRO A 188 -12.45 -4.18 17.42
CA PRO A 188 -11.73 -3.81 18.64
C PRO A 188 -11.97 -4.79 19.78
N LYS A 189 -13.22 -5.16 20.05
CA LYS A 189 -13.58 -6.13 21.10
C LYS A 189 -13.00 -7.51 20.85
N GLU A 190 -13.00 -7.96 19.60
CA GLU A 190 -12.40 -9.24 19.19
C GLU A 190 -10.88 -9.25 19.45
N ILE A 191 -10.20 -8.16 19.09
CA ILE A 191 -8.74 -8.00 19.27
C ILE A 191 -8.39 -7.93 20.76
N ILE A 192 -9.14 -7.14 21.56
CA ILE A 192 -8.96 -7.06 23.01
C ILE A 192 -9.07 -8.43 23.66
N LYS A 193 -10.13 -9.15 23.35
CA LYS A 193 -10.37 -10.49 23.88
C LYS A 193 -9.28 -11.47 23.47
N LYS A 194 -8.84 -11.40 22.20
CA LYS A 194 -7.81 -12.31 21.68
C LYS A 194 -6.46 -12.13 22.37
N PHE A 195 -6.08 -10.88 22.64
CA PHE A 195 -4.76 -10.56 23.20
C PHE A 195 -4.78 -10.18 24.67
N ASN A 196 -5.94 -10.28 25.33
CA ASN A 196 -6.15 -9.93 26.74
C ASN A 196 -5.63 -8.52 27.09
N LEU A 197 -6.10 -7.54 26.31
CA LEU A 197 -5.71 -6.14 26.45
C LEU A 197 -6.60 -5.42 27.46
N GLU A 198 -6.14 -4.27 27.95
CA GLU A 198 -6.93 -3.37 28.79
C GLU A 198 -8.10 -2.75 28.02
N GLU A 199 -9.23 -2.48 28.70
CA GLU A 199 -10.44 -1.95 28.08
C GLU A 199 -10.23 -0.61 27.38
N TYR A 200 -9.37 0.27 27.90
CA TYR A 200 -9.06 1.55 27.25
C TYR A 200 -8.47 1.40 25.84
N SER A 201 -7.91 0.24 25.51
CA SER A 201 -7.38 -0.06 24.20
C SER A 201 -8.48 -0.16 23.11
N GLU A 202 -9.76 -0.32 23.50
CA GLU A 202 -10.87 -0.43 22.54
C GLU A 202 -11.02 0.82 21.69
N GLU A 203 -10.98 1.99 22.31
CA GLU A 203 -11.11 3.28 21.63
C GLU A 203 -9.93 3.53 20.69
N ILE A 204 -8.70 3.28 21.16
CA ILE A 204 -7.48 3.47 20.35
C ILE A 204 -7.50 2.55 19.13
N ILE A 205 -7.81 1.28 19.31
CA ILE A 205 -7.90 0.30 18.21
C ILE A 205 -9.00 0.71 17.23
N GLY A 206 -10.16 1.12 17.73
CA GLY A 206 -11.31 1.57 16.93
C GLY A 206 -10.93 2.76 16.05
N THR A 207 -10.38 3.80 16.65
CA THR A 207 -9.95 5.03 15.97
C THR A 207 -8.90 4.72 14.89
N ASN A 208 -7.90 3.92 15.22
CA ASN A 208 -6.83 3.57 14.27
C ASN A 208 -7.35 2.74 13.09
N LEU A 209 -8.22 1.76 13.32
CA LEU A 209 -8.84 0.98 12.24
C LEU A 209 -9.75 1.84 11.36
N GLU A 210 -10.53 2.74 11.97
CA GLU A 210 -11.40 3.66 11.23
C GLU A 210 -10.59 4.64 10.38
N SER A 211 -9.55 5.24 10.95
CA SER A 211 -8.63 6.10 10.21
C SER A 211 -8.03 5.38 9.01
N LEU A 212 -7.49 4.17 9.19
CA LEU A 212 -6.94 3.39 8.09
C LEU A 212 -8.00 3.08 7.02
N LYS A 213 -9.21 2.68 7.43
CA LYS A 213 -10.27 2.35 6.48
C LYS A 213 -10.73 3.55 5.67
N ASN A 214 -10.95 4.68 6.33
CA ASN A 214 -11.42 5.91 5.68
C ASN A 214 -10.36 6.41 4.70
N SER A 215 -9.09 6.50 5.11
CA SER A 215 -7.99 6.94 4.24
C SER A 215 -7.80 6.07 2.98
N ILE A 216 -8.22 4.81 3.01
CA ILE A 216 -8.09 3.90 1.85
C ILE A 216 -9.35 3.89 0.98
N ASN A 217 -10.54 4.02 1.58
CA ASN A 217 -11.83 3.86 0.89
C ASN A 217 -12.45 5.17 0.42
N ASP A 218 -12.14 6.30 1.08
CA ASP A 218 -12.77 7.57 0.77
C ASP A 218 -12.15 8.22 -0.47
N GLU A 219 -13.00 8.90 -1.24
CA GLU A 219 -12.60 9.80 -2.31
C GLU A 219 -12.37 11.17 -1.66
N ASN A 220 -11.11 11.56 -1.47
CA ASN A 220 -10.72 12.87 -0.93
C ASN A 220 -10.43 13.86 -2.05
#